data_90a0cabefed4ec22ac91b3b0e9cb6f1b
#
_entry.id   90a0cabefed4ec22ac91b3b0e9cb6f1b
#
_cell.length_a   1.000
_cell.length_b   1.000
_cell.length_c   1.000
_cell.angle_alpha   90.00
_cell.angle_beta   90.00
_cell.angle_gamma   90.00
#
_symmetry.space_group_name_H-M   'P 1'
#
loop_
_entity.id
_entity.type
_entity.pdbx_description
1 polymer ?
#
loop_
_entity_poly.entity_id
_entity_poly.type
_entity_poly.pdbx_seq_one_letter_code
_entity_poly.pdbx_strand_id
1 'polypeptide(L)' 'MLISGIREVAALHPPRLPVDIDSLADTFLTAFEGSYVLSRALGEPNILRAQLGHVRSYFELLFQPTPD' A
#
# COMPACT_ATOMS: atom_id res chain seq x y z
N MET A 1 3.27 2.02 -14.49
CA MET A 1 2.30 2.63 -13.58
C MET A 1 2.01 1.73 -12.38
N LEU A 2 1.55 2.31 -11.31
CA LEU A 2 1.30 1.60 -10.05
C LEU A 2 0.33 0.41 -10.22
N ILE A 3 -0.79 0.61 -10.93
CA ILE A 3 -1.78 -0.45 -11.15
C ILE A 3 -1.16 -1.64 -11.87
N SER A 4 -0.38 -1.39 -12.90
CA SER A 4 0.28 -2.45 -13.66
C SER A 4 1.24 -3.23 -12.78
N GLY A 5 2.04 -2.54 -11.96
CA GLY A 5 2.97 -3.18 -11.04
C GLY A 5 2.27 -4.06 -10.02
N ILE A 6 1.16 -3.59 -9.46
CA ILE A 6 0.37 -4.36 -8.49
C ILE A 6 -0.26 -5.58 -9.16
N ARG A 7 -0.76 -5.44 -10.39
CA ARG A 7 -1.33 -6.57 -11.12
C ARG A 7 -0.29 -7.64 -11.42
N GLU A 8 0.93 -7.24 -11.77
CA GLU A 8 2.03 -8.19 -11.99
C GLU A 8 2.36 -8.96 -10.72
N VAL A 9 2.45 -8.28 -9.59
CA VAL A 9 2.72 -8.91 -8.30
C VAL A 9 1.56 -9.87 -7.95
N ALA A 10 0.32 -9.46 -8.16
CA ALA A 10 -0.84 -10.29 -7.85
C ALA A 10 -0.90 -11.54 -8.72
N ALA A 11 -0.41 -11.47 -9.97
CA ALA A 11 -0.35 -12.63 -10.85
C ALA A 11 0.68 -13.65 -10.38
N LEU A 12 1.81 -13.18 -9.87
CA LEU A 12 2.89 -14.05 -9.36
C LEU A 12 2.62 -14.54 -7.94
N HIS A 13 2.02 -13.68 -7.12
CA HIS A 13 1.75 -13.94 -5.72
C HIS A 13 0.32 -13.52 -5.41
N PRO A 14 -0.69 -14.40 -5.64
CA PRO A 14 -2.08 -14.04 -5.39
C PRO A 14 -2.29 -13.51 -3.97
N PRO A 15 -3.11 -12.46 -3.80
CA PRO A 15 -3.32 -11.88 -2.48
C PRO A 15 -4.02 -12.89 -1.55
N ARG A 16 -3.67 -12.84 -0.27
CA ARG A 16 -4.22 -13.74 0.74
C ARG A 16 -5.68 -13.42 1.06
N LEU A 17 -6.10 -12.18 0.79
CA LEU A 17 -7.47 -11.72 0.98
C LEU A 17 -8.06 -11.35 -0.39
N PRO A 18 -9.38 -11.54 -0.56
CA PRO A 18 -10.01 -11.08 -1.81
C PRO A 18 -10.01 -9.55 -1.84
N VAL A 19 -9.25 -8.98 -2.78
CA VAL A 19 -9.13 -7.53 -2.92
C VAL A 19 -9.30 -7.15 -4.38
N ASP A 20 -9.87 -5.97 -4.60
CA ASP A 20 -9.91 -5.34 -5.90
C ASP A 20 -8.58 -4.62 -6.12
N ILE A 21 -7.81 -5.06 -7.11
CA ILE A 21 -6.46 -4.54 -7.36
C ILE A 21 -6.49 -3.05 -7.69
N ASP A 22 -7.49 -2.58 -8.44
CA ASP A 22 -7.59 -1.16 -8.76
C ASP A 22 -7.87 -0.34 -7.50
N SER A 23 -8.74 -0.83 -6.63
CA SER A 23 -9.03 -0.18 -5.34
C SER A 23 -7.81 -0.23 -4.42
N LEU A 24 -7.03 -1.29 -4.47
CA LEU A 24 -5.80 -1.40 -3.69
C LEU A 24 -4.78 -0.34 -4.10
N ALA A 25 -4.67 -0.06 -5.40
CA ALA A 25 -3.82 1.03 -5.89
C ALA A 25 -4.30 2.38 -5.37
N ASP A 26 -5.62 2.58 -5.34
CA ASP A 26 -6.21 3.81 -4.77
C ASP A 26 -5.89 3.95 -3.29
N THR A 27 -5.87 2.85 -2.55
CA THR A 27 -5.50 2.85 -1.13
C THR A 27 -4.09 3.37 -0.94
N PHE A 28 -3.15 2.92 -1.77
CA PHE A 28 -1.78 3.39 -1.70
C PHE A 28 -1.69 4.90 -1.97
N LEU A 29 -2.33 5.36 -3.04
CA LEU A 29 -2.31 6.77 -3.41
C LEU A 29 -2.99 7.64 -2.34
N THR A 30 -4.10 7.16 -1.77
CA THR A 30 -4.81 7.87 -0.71
C THR A 30 -3.91 8.02 0.52
N ALA A 31 -3.22 6.96 0.91
CA ALA A 31 -2.33 6.98 2.06
C ALA A 31 -1.16 7.95 1.82
N PHE A 32 -0.59 7.94 0.62
CA PHE A 32 0.50 8.84 0.26
C PHE A 32 0.06 10.31 0.31
N GLU A 33 -1.02 10.64 -0.39
CA GLU A 33 -1.49 12.02 -0.49
C GLU A 33 -1.98 12.54 0.86
N GLY A 34 -2.76 11.72 1.59
CA GLY A 34 -3.28 12.10 2.90
C GLY A 34 -2.18 12.34 3.92
N SER A 35 -1.20 11.44 3.97
CA SER A 35 -0.09 11.59 4.91
C SER A 35 0.84 12.74 4.53
N TYR A 36 0.99 13.02 3.23
CA TYR A 36 1.75 14.20 2.78
C TYR A 36 1.09 15.49 3.25
N VAL A 37 -0.23 15.59 3.08
CA VAL A 37 -0.99 16.78 3.52
C VAL A 37 -0.89 16.94 5.03
N LEU A 38 -1.08 15.86 5.80
CA LEU A 38 -0.98 15.92 7.26
C LEU A 38 0.42 16.28 7.73
N SER A 39 1.45 15.74 7.09
CA SER A 39 2.84 16.06 7.42
C SER A 39 3.10 17.56 7.30
N ARG A 40 2.61 18.16 6.24
CA ARG A 40 2.78 19.59 6.01
C ARG A 40 1.93 20.43 6.96
N ALA A 41 0.67 20.04 7.15
CA ALA A 41 -0.26 20.79 7.99
C ALA A 41 0.19 20.82 9.45
N LEU A 42 0.75 19.71 9.95
CA LEU A 42 1.16 19.56 11.34
C LEU A 42 2.65 19.83 11.57
N GLY A 43 3.43 20.02 10.50
CA GLY A 43 4.87 20.16 10.60
C GLY A 43 5.57 18.91 11.11
N GLU A 44 5.02 17.73 10.82
CA GLU A 44 5.52 16.45 11.32
C GLU A 44 5.94 15.55 10.15
N PRO A 45 7.20 15.64 9.68
CA PRO A 45 7.64 14.88 8.52
C PRO A 45 7.58 13.36 8.70
N ASN A 46 7.58 12.88 9.94
CA ASN A 46 7.54 11.45 10.22
C ASN A 46 6.18 10.81 9.94
N ILE A 47 5.11 11.60 9.80
CA ILE A 47 3.77 11.06 9.51
C ILE A 47 3.78 10.32 8.16
N LEU A 48 4.35 10.93 7.13
CA LEU A 48 4.42 10.30 5.81
C LEU A 48 5.17 8.97 5.87
N ARG A 49 6.33 8.96 6.51
CA ARG A 49 7.14 7.74 6.64
C ARG A 49 6.39 6.65 7.39
N ALA A 50 5.74 7.01 8.49
CA ALA A 50 5.01 6.05 9.31
C ALA A 50 3.84 5.43 8.54
N GLN A 51 3.07 6.25 7.83
CA GLN A 51 1.92 5.76 7.08
C GLN A 51 2.34 4.88 5.90
N LEU A 52 3.41 5.25 5.20
CA LEU A 52 3.94 4.41 4.12
C LEU A 52 4.48 3.08 4.67
N GLY A 53 5.03 3.09 5.88
CA GLY A 53 5.44 1.87 6.56
C GLY A 53 4.28 0.92 6.83
N HIS A 54 3.13 1.46 7.26
CA HIS A 54 1.93 0.65 7.47
C HIS A 54 1.39 0.08 6.16
N VAL A 55 1.38 0.87 5.09
CA VAL A 55 0.95 0.41 3.77
C VAL A 55 1.87 -0.71 3.28
N ARG A 56 3.18 -0.54 3.45
CA ARG A 56 4.15 -1.57 3.09
C ARG A 56 3.90 -2.87 3.85
N SER A 57 3.67 -2.78 5.16
CA SER A 57 3.39 -3.95 5.98
C SER A 57 2.14 -4.68 5.53
N TYR A 58 1.08 -3.93 5.19
CA TYR A 58 -0.15 -4.50 4.68
C TYR A 58 0.09 -5.25 3.36
N PHE A 59 0.84 -4.63 2.43
CA PHE A 59 1.17 -5.27 1.16
C PHE A 59 2.00 -6.53 1.35
N GLU A 60 2.99 -6.49 2.24
CA GLU A 60 3.82 -7.65 2.53
C GLU A 60 2.98 -8.82 3.05
N LEU A 61 2.06 -8.56 3.97
CA LEU A 61 1.17 -9.58 4.51
C LEU A 61 0.19 -10.09 3.45
N LEU A 62 -0.34 -9.18 2.62
CA LEU A 62 -1.34 -9.53 1.61
C LEU A 62 -0.77 -10.45 0.52
N PHE A 63 0.47 -10.20 0.10
CA PHE A 63 1.11 -10.95 -0.98
C PHE A 63 2.15 -11.96 -0.50
N GLN A 64 2.25 -12.16 0.80
CA GLN A 64 3.20 -13.11 1.37
C GLN A 64 2.77 -14.54 1.00
N PRO A 65 3.73 -15.42 0.62
CA PRO A 65 3.39 -16.82 0.35
C PRO A 65 2.77 -17.48 1.58
N THR A 66 1.76 -18.33 1.35
CA THR A 66 1.13 -19.07 2.44
C THR A 66 2.14 -20.07 3.00
N PRO A 67 2.39 -20.09 4.31
CA PRO A 67 3.28 -21.10 4.88
C PRO A 67 2.68 -22.49 4.72
N ASP A 68 3.52 -23.44 4.39
CA ASP A 68 3.11 -24.84 4.21
C ASP A 68 2.74 -25.49 5.54
#